data_ea49ede4d0011462e7499774ec1a7b06
#
_entry.id   ea49ede4d0011462e7499774ec1a7b06
#
_cell.length_a   1.000
_cell.length_b   1.000
_cell.length_c   1.000
_cell.angle_alpha   90.00
_cell.angle_beta   90.00
_cell.angle_gamma   90.00
#
_symmetry.space_group_name_H-M   'P 1'
#
loop_
_entity.id
_entity.type
_entity.pdbx_description
1 polymer ?
#
loop_
_entity_poly.entity_id
_entity_poly.type
_entity_poly.pdbx_seq_one_letter_code
_entity_poly.pdbx_strand_id
1 'polypeptide(L)'
;NPLVKQGEARTSSGFCYWNKSFNDSEIESKNSKKSEYIYNFENAANQIILDADDFASKYSNKLNEASLILKDTDVSLTCVFDEEMLFNSWDEGLIWYENVIRKFNELGVNVTSFSDLLFDKFSLQKITPYYGASVLGSYGEEFLSGKTSWLIRYLRKSSQILVDLAGRFPDDTGLKVRLLNLGAKELMLAQSSEWAKMIESNVYSEYAEKTFKDSIIAFTNVFDA
;
A
#
# COMPACT_ATOMS: atom_id res chain seq x y z
N ASN A 1 2.73 -5.01 -16.00
CA ASN A 1 3.95 -4.66 -16.67
C ASN A 1 4.75 -5.93 -17.00
N PRO A 2 4.95 -6.28 -18.29
CA PRO A 2 5.52 -7.57 -18.67
C PRO A 2 7.01 -7.69 -18.39
N LEU A 3 7.68 -6.64 -17.97
CA LEU A 3 9.13 -6.60 -17.87
C LEU A 3 9.66 -6.64 -16.44
N VAL A 4 8.80 -6.40 -15.48
CA VAL A 4 9.15 -6.55 -14.08
C VAL A 4 8.87 -7.99 -13.70
N LYS A 5 9.91 -8.77 -13.49
CA LYS A 5 9.81 -10.16 -13.04
C LYS A 5 10.18 -10.25 -11.58
N GLN A 6 9.35 -10.94 -10.82
CA GLN A 6 9.63 -11.23 -9.41
C GLN A 6 10.88 -12.12 -9.33
N GLY A 7 11.78 -11.70 -8.61
CA GLY A 7 13.00 -12.12 -8.18
C GLY A 7 13.48 -13.47 -8.05
N GLU A 8 13.94 -14.04 -9.08
CA GLU A 8 15.20 -14.77 -9.01
C GLU A 8 16.40 -13.78 -8.93
N ALA A 9 16.08 -12.51 -8.81
CA ALA A 9 17.01 -11.41 -8.85
C ALA A 9 17.56 -11.10 -7.47
N ARG A 10 18.72 -10.75 -7.39
CA ARG A 10 19.54 -9.98 -6.46
C ARG A 10 19.25 -10.04 -4.97
N THR A 11 18.01 -9.96 -4.55
CA THR A 11 17.60 -10.01 -3.14
C THR A 11 16.31 -10.82 -3.03
N SER A 12 16.06 -11.37 -1.88
CA SER A 12 14.89 -12.21 -1.58
C SER A 12 13.54 -11.51 -1.69
N SER A 13 13.47 -10.23 -2.04
CA SER A 13 12.26 -9.42 -1.96
C SER A 13 12.07 -8.36 -3.03
N GLY A 14 12.95 -8.26 -4.03
CA GLY A 14 12.93 -7.16 -4.99
C GLY A 14 12.51 -7.54 -6.41
N PHE A 15 12.05 -6.54 -7.15
CA PHE A 15 11.84 -6.60 -8.59
C PHE A 15 12.92 -5.79 -9.28
N CYS A 16 13.31 -6.18 -10.50
CA CYS A 16 14.20 -5.38 -11.34
C CYS A 16 13.95 -5.65 -12.81
N TYR A 17 14.42 -4.74 -13.66
CA TYR A 17 14.41 -4.95 -15.09
C TYR A 17 15.47 -5.94 -15.52
N TRP A 18 15.06 -6.90 -16.34
CA TRP A 18 15.95 -7.84 -16.99
C TRP A 18 16.31 -7.36 -18.38
N ASN A 19 17.46 -7.79 -18.85
CA ASN A 19 17.87 -7.50 -20.22
C ASN A 19 16.86 -8.08 -21.23
N LYS A 20 16.27 -7.21 -22.05
CA LYS A 20 15.26 -7.56 -23.06
C LYS A 20 15.80 -8.43 -24.21
N SER A 21 17.10 -8.61 -24.31
CA SER A 21 17.69 -9.48 -25.38
C SER A 21 17.36 -10.95 -25.19
N PHE A 22 16.76 -11.34 -24.07
CA PHE A 22 16.32 -12.71 -23.81
C PHE A 22 14.85 -12.86 -24.18
N ASN A 23 14.58 -13.57 -25.26
CA ASN A 23 13.24 -14.06 -25.57
C ASN A 23 12.85 -15.12 -24.55
N ASP A 24 11.58 -15.14 -24.12
CA ASP A 24 11.07 -16.15 -23.18
C ASP A 24 11.34 -17.60 -23.64
N SER A 25 11.42 -17.82 -24.95
CA SER A 25 11.80 -19.12 -25.54
C SER A 25 13.25 -19.56 -25.27
N GLU A 26 14.15 -18.62 -25.00
CA GLU A 26 15.55 -18.93 -24.65
C GLU A 26 15.71 -19.24 -23.15
N ILE A 27 14.81 -18.72 -22.32
CA ILE A 27 14.78 -19.01 -20.88
C ILE A 27 14.39 -20.48 -20.62
N GLU A 28 13.54 -21.05 -21.48
CA GLU A 28 13.11 -22.44 -21.37
C GLU A 28 14.13 -23.44 -21.91
N SER A 29 15.13 -23.00 -22.69
CA SER A 29 16.20 -23.88 -23.16
C SER A 29 17.12 -24.23 -21.99
N LYS A 30 17.06 -25.48 -21.56
CA LYS A 30 17.79 -26.09 -20.43
C LYS A 30 19.34 -26.01 -20.47
N ASN A 31 19.92 -25.27 -21.41
CA ASN A 31 21.33 -25.17 -21.63
C ASN A 31 21.93 -23.75 -21.59
N SER A 32 21.13 -22.72 -21.29
CA SER A 32 21.70 -21.37 -21.14
C SER A 32 22.46 -21.26 -19.83
N LYS A 33 23.70 -20.87 -19.91
CA LYS A 33 24.56 -20.66 -18.74
C LYS A 33 24.00 -19.52 -17.90
N LYS A 34 23.86 -19.72 -16.60
CA LYS A 34 23.39 -18.69 -15.63
C LYS A 34 24.06 -17.32 -15.74
N SER A 35 25.20 -17.22 -16.40
CA SER A 35 25.94 -15.98 -16.66
C SER A 35 25.26 -15.04 -17.65
N GLU A 36 24.27 -15.50 -18.41
CA GLU A 36 23.56 -14.70 -19.41
C GLU A 36 22.46 -13.85 -18.84
N TYR A 37 22.08 -14.08 -17.56
CA TYR A 37 21.05 -13.35 -16.84
C TYR A 37 21.59 -12.25 -15.92
N ILE A 38 22.75 -11.70 -16.25
CA ILE A 38 23.30 -10.60 -15.47
C ILE A 38 22.50 -9.33 -15.77
N TYR A 39 22.05 -8.68 -14.70
CA TYR A 39 21.39 -7.39 -14.79
C TYR A 39 22.32 -6.37 -15.47
N ASN A 40 21.79 -5.68 -16.47
CA ASN A 40 22.48 -4.62 -17.18
C ASN A 40 21.81 -3.28 -16.87
N PHE A 41 22.51 -2.42 -16.15
CA PHE A 41 22.02 -1.13 -15.69
C PHE A 41 21.63 -0.20 -16.85
N GLU A 42 22.43 -0.14 -17.92
CA GLU A 42 22.14 0.74 -19.07
C GLU A 42 20.90 0.28 -19.82
N ASN A 43 20.75 -1.02 -20.04
CA ASN A 43 19.56 -1.56 -20.66
C ASN A 43 18.31 -1.36 -19.80
N ALA A 44 18.44 -1.49 -18.49
CA ALA A 44 17.35 -1.22 -17.55
C ALA A 44 16.93 0.26 -17.60
N ALA A 45 17.90 1.18 -17.56
CA ALA A 45 17.64 2.61 -17.65
C ALA A 45 16.93 3.01 -18.95
N ASN A 46 17.37 2.48 -20.09
CA ASN A 46 16.71 2.73 -21.37
C ASN A 46 15.28 2.16 -21.39
N GLN A 47 15.10 0.96 -20.84
CA GLN A 47 13.78 0.32 -20.81
C GLN A 47 12.78 1.04 -19.91
N ILE A 48 13.24 1.60 -18.79
CA ILE A 48 12.41 2.41 -17.89
C ILE A 48 11.77 3.58 -18.62
N ILE A 49 12.55 4.29 -19.43
CA ILE A 49 12.05 5.44 -20.20
C ILE A 49 10.98 4.98 -21.19
N LEU A 50 11.22 3.90 -21.92
CA LEU A 50 10.24 3.37 -22.88
C LEU A 50 8.95 2.91 -22.20
N ASP A 51 9.05 2.28 -21.06
CA ASP A 51 7.88 1.80 -20.33
C ASP A 51 7.10 2.96 -19.68
N ALA A 52 7.78 4.01 -19.23
CA ALA A 52 7.14 5.23 -18.74
C ALA A 52 6.40 5.97 -19.86
N ASP A 53 7.02 6.08 -21.03
CA ASP A 53 6.43 6.67 -22.23
C ASP A 53 5.19 5.90 -22.70
N ASP A 54 5.27 4.56 -22.74
CA ASP A 54 4.14 3.71 -23.10
C ASP A 54 2.98 3.86 -22.10
N PHE A 55 3.30 3.85 -20.81
CA PHE A 55 2.30 4.06 -19.76
C PHE A 55 1.62 5.42 -19.90
N ALA A 56 2.39 6.51 -19.95
CA ALA A 56 1.84 7.86 -20.00
C ALA A 56 1.01 8.08 -21.29
N SER A 57 1.48 7.56 -22.43
CA SER A 57 0.77 7.65 -23.70
C SER A 57 -0.56 6.90 -23.67
N LYS A 58 -0.58 5.68 -23.12
CA LYS A 58 -1.82 4.90 -22.97
C LYS A 58 -2.86 5.60 -22.11
N TYR A 59 -2.43 6.18 -20.99
CA TYR A 59 -3.37 6.85 -20.08
C TYR A 59 -3.80 8.22 -20.61
N SER A 60 -2.93 8.96 -21.31
CA SER A 60 -3.32 10.17 -22.04
C SER A 60 -4.36 9.87 -23.10
N ASN A 61 -4.20 8.81 -23.89
CA ASN A 61 -5.19 8.39 -24.88
C ASN A 61 -6.53 8.04 -24.23
N LYS A 62 -6.53 7.32 -23.11
CA LYS A 62 -7.77 7.03 -22.37
C LYS A 62 -8.47 8.29 -21.87
N LEU A 63 -7.73 9.29 -21.38
CA LEU A 63 -8.29 10.59 -20.99
C LEU A 63 -8.93 11.30 -22.19
N ASN A 64 -8.23 11.32 -23.33
CA ASN A 64 -8.74 11.94 -24.55
C ASN A 64 -10.02 11.23 -25.05
N GLU A 65 -10.04 9.91 -25.07
CA GLU A 65 -11.22 9.13 -25.44
C GLU A 65 -12.41 9.42 -24.51
N ALA A 66 -12.16 9.44 -23.19
CA ALA A 66 -13.19 9.77 -22.22
C ALA A 66 -13.70 11.21 -22.37
N SER A 67 -12.83 12.17 -22.62
CA SER A 67 -13.18 13.57 -22.89
C SER A 67 -14.06 13.72 -24.15
N LEU A 68 -13.79 12.94 -25.19
CA LEU A 68 -14.63 12.95 -26.40
C LEU A 68 -16.05 12.42 -26.15
N ILE A 69 -16.21 11.48 -25.22
CA ILE A 69 -17.50 10.90 -24.85
C ILE A 69 -18.27 11.83 -23.91
N LEU A 70 -17.58 12.42 -22.94
CA LEU A 70 -18.16 13.21 -21.85
C LEU A 70 -18.08 14.73 -22.12
N LYS A 71 -18.41 15.14 -23.30
CA LYS A 71 -18.19 16.43 -23.98
C LYS A 71 -18.22 17.69 -23.10
N ASP A 72 -18.81 17.85 -22.04
CA ASP A 72 -18.93 19.06 -21.24
C ASP A 72 -18.49 18.83 -19.77
N THR A 73 -17.68 17.80 -19.56
CA THR A 73 -17.25 17.41 -18.21
C THR A 73 -15.73 17.25 -18.16
N ASP A 74 -15.10 17.87 -17.18
CA ASP A 74 -13.68 17.62 -16.89
C ASP A 74 -13.46 16.17 -16.51
N VAL A 75 -12.55 15.52 -17.20
CA VAL A 75 -12.24 14.11 -17.00
C VAL A 75 -10.97 13.97 -16.19
N SER A 76 -11.03 13.19 -15.14
CA SER A 76 -9.86 12.81 -14.36
C SER A 76 -9.70 11.30 -14.31
N LEU A 77 -8.45 10.84 -14.25
CA LEU A 77 -8.10 9.44 -14.12
C LEU A 77 -7.23 9.25 -12.88
N THR A 78 -7.62 8.37 -12.00
CA THR A 78 -6.84 8.04 -10.82
C THR A 78 -5.96 6.83 -11.09
N CYS A 79 -4.64 7.02 -10.93
CA CYS A 79 -3.67 5.93 -10.95
C CYS A 79 -3.29 5.61 -9.51
N VAL A 80 -3.53 4.37 -9.08
CA VAL A 80 -3.18 3.89 -7.74
C VAL A 80 -1.96 2.99 -7.85
N PHE A 81 -0.94 3.30 -7.10
CA PHE A 81 0.29 2.52 -7.01
C PHE A 81 0.51 2.08 -5.56
N ASP A 82 1.01 0.88 -5.40
CA ASP A 82 1.50 0.41 -4.11
C ASP A 82 2.85 1.07 -3.83
N GLU A 83 2.92 1.83 -2.74
CA GLU A 83 4.12 2.56 -2.32
C GLU A 83 5.28 1.60 -2.05
N GLU A 84 5.02 0.50 -1.36
CA GLU A 84 6.04 -0.52 -1.06
C GLU A 84 6.61 -1.11 -2.34
N MET A 85 5.77 -1.42 -3.31
CA MET A 85 6.21 -1.94 -4.60
C MET A 85 7.03 -0.90 -5.35
N LEU A 86 6.56 0.34 -5.42
CA LEU A 86 7.13 1.37 -6.29
C LEU A 86 8.46 1.92 -5.75
N PHE A 87 8.57 2.10 -4.43
CA PHE A 87 9.72 2.80 -3.82
C PHE A 87 10.65 1.89 -3.01
N ASN A 88 10.23 0.69 -2.66
CA ASN A 88 11.02 -0.21 -1.84
C ASN A 88 11.37 -1.53 -2.54
N SER A 89 10.38 -2.18 -3.15
CA SER A 89 10.57 -3.51 -3.73
C SER A 89 11.00 -3.51 -5.19
N TRP A 90 10.89 -2.39 -5.89
CA TRP A 90 11.30 -2.24 -7.28
C TRP A 90 12.46 -1.26 -7.40
N ASP A 91 13.64 -1.76 -7.73
CA ASP A 91 14.89 -0.98 -7.78
C ASP A 91 14.77 0.30 -8.65
N GLU A 92 14.08 0.20 -9.77
CA GLU A 92 13.93 1.28 -10.73
C GLU A 92 12.62 2.06 -10.59
N GLY A 93 11.78 1.70 -9.64
CA GLY A 93 10.41 2.22 -9.53
C GLY A 93 10.33 3.74 -9.42
N LEU A 94 11.23 4.35 -8.65
CA LEU A 94 11.28 5.81 -8.49
C LEU A 94 11.65 6.51 -9.80
N ILE A 95 12.61 5.97 -10.54
CA ILE A 95 13.05 6.52 -11.83
C ILE A 95 11.91 6.39 -12.86
N TRP A 96 11.23 5.25 -12.86
CA TRP A 96 10.05 5.06 -13.70
C TRP A 96 8.97 6.09 -13.40
N TYR A 97 8.66 6.31 -12.12
CA TYR A 97 7.63 7.25 -11.69
C TYR A 97 7.96 8.69 -12.08
N GLU A 98 9.21 9.10 -11.91
CA GLU A 98 9.69 10.42 -12.36
C GLU A 98 9.49 10.60 -13.88
N ASN A 99 9.88 9.61 -14.69
CA ASN A 99 9.71 9.68 -16.15
C ASN A 99 8.24 9.70 -16.56
N VAL A 100 7.36 8.98 -15.87
CA VAL A 100 5.90 9.03 -16.11
C VAL A 100 5.36 10.45 -15.89
N ILE A 101 5.74 11.10 -14.79
CA ILE A 101 5.30 12.49 -14.51
C ILE A 101 5.82 13.47 -15.56
N ARG A 102 7.09 13.35 -15.93
CA ARG A 102 7.69 14.19 -16.98
C ARG A 102 6.95 14.01 -18.30
N LYS A 103 6.64 12.77 -18.66
CA LYS A 103 5.93 12.46 -19.90
C LYS A 103 4.49 12.97 -19.90
N PHE A 104 3.77 12.88 -18.80
CA PHE A 104 2.45 13.49 -18.69
C PHE A 104 2.50 14.99 -18.92
N ASN A 105 3.48 15.70 -18.37
CA ASN A 105 3.67 17.12 -18.61
C ASN A 105 3.94 17.43 -20.11
N GLU A 106 4.76 16.63 -20.77
CA GLU A 106 5.03 16.77 -22.22
C GLU A 106 3.76 16.57 -23.05
N LEU A 107 2.90 15.63 -22.64
CA LEU A 107 1.62 15.35 -23.30
C LEU A 107 0.50 16.35 -22.93
N GLY A 108 0.80 17.36 -22.12
CA GLY A 108 -0.19 18.34 -21.68
C GLY A 108 -1.20 17.82 -20.67
N VAL A 109 -0.94 16.66 -20.05
CA VAL A 109 -1.79 16.08 -19.00
C VAL A 109 -1.43 16.72 -17.67
N ASN A 110 -2.40 17.35 -17.01
CA ASN A 110 -2.20 17.93 -15.69
C ASN A 110 -2.20 16.83 -14.62
N VAL A 111 -1.09 16.70 -13.91
CA VAL A 111 -0.97 15.80 -12.74
C VAL A 111 -1.33 16.60 -11.50
N THR A 112 -2.34 16.15 -10.77
CA THR A 112 -2.91 16.86 -9.62
C THR A 112 -3.11 15.95 -8.43
N SER A 113 -3.27 16.54 -7.25
CA SER A 113 -3.60 15.81 -6.02
C SER A 113 -5.11 15.73 -5.80
N PHE A 114 -5.55 14.78 -4.97
CA PHE A 114 -6.95 14.75 -4.55
C PHE A 114 -7.37 16.01 -3.80
N SER A 115 -6.46 16.62 -3.04
CA SER A 115 -6.73 17.85 -2.32
C SER A 115 -7.06 19.00 -3.28
N ASP A 116 -6.33 19.12 -4.37
CA ASP A 116 -6.59 20.15 -5.38
C ASP A 116 -7.93 19.90 -6.09
N LEU A 117 -8.25 18.64 -6.44
CA LEU A 117 -9.55 18.28 -7.03
C LEU A 117 -10.74 18.58 -6.10
N LEU A 118 -10.54 18.54 -4.77
CA LEU A 118 -11.60 18.88 -3.81
C LEU A 118 -11.98 20.35 -3.80
N PHE A 119 -11.17 21.26 -4.35
CA PHE A 119 -11.55 22.66 -4.51
C PHE A 119 -12.63 22.85 -5.58
N ASP A 120 -12.70 21.95 -6.56
CA ASP A 120 -13.76 21.89 -7.59
C ASP A 120 -15.00 21.14 -7.16
N LYS A 121 -15.51 21.50 -5.98
CA LYS A 121 -16.60 20.77 -5.28
C LYS A 121 -17.88 20.58 -6.09
N PHE A 122 -18.10 21.40 -7.11
CA PHE A 122 -19.35 21.35 -7.89
C PHE A 122 -19.35 20.36 -9.03
N SER A 123 -18.15 19.91 -9.44
CA SER A 123 -18.01 18.92 -10.53
C SER A 123 -17.88 17.48 -10.03
N LEU A 124 -17.61 17.27 -8.73
CA LEU A 124 -17.37 15.95 -8.18
C LEU A 124 -18.65 15.19 -7.85
N GLN A 125 -18.76 13.98 -8.34
CA GLN A 125 -19.85 13.06 -7.98
C GLN A 125 -19.63 12.47 -6.59
N LYS A 126 -20.71 12.40 -5.82
CA LYS A 126 -20.72 11.66 -4.55
C LYS A 126 -21.16 10.24 -4.80
N ILE A 127 -20.34 9.30 -4.42
CA ILE A 127 -20.66 7.87 -4.51
C ILE A 127 -20.58 7.24 -3.12
N THR A 128 -21.40 6.23 -2.88
CA THR A 128 -21.24 5.33 -1.74
C THR A 128 -20.44 4.12 -2.21
N PRO A 129 -19.20 3.94 -1.73
CA PRO A 129 -18.40 2.79 -2.14
C PRO A 129 -19.05 1.50 -1.64
N TYR A 130 -18.85 0.44 -2.39
CA TYR A 130 -19.20 -0.89 -1.92
C TYR A 130 -18.29 -1.29 -0.76
N TYR A 131 -18.82 -2.05 0.21
CA TYR A 131 -18.01 -2.60 1.29
C TYR A 131 -16.97 -3.56 0.73
N GLY A 132 -15.72 -3.38 1.12
CA GLY A 132 -14.63 -4.21 0.65
C GLY A 132 -13.33 -3.89 1.36
N ALA A 133 -12.38 -4.79 1.23
CA ALA A 133 -11.00 -4.64 1.67
C ALA A 133 -10.04 -5.10 0.57
N SER A 134 -8.78 -4.71 0.65
CA SER A 134 -7.76 -5.05 -0.37
C SER A 134 -7.27 -6.49 -0.30
N VAL A 135 -7.71 -7.26 0.68
CA VAL A 135 -7.24 -8.62 0.96
C VAL A 135 -8.13 -9.66 0.28
N LEU A 136 -7.61 -10.88 0.15
CA LEU A 136 -8.32 -12.06 -0.36
C LEU A 136 -9.77 -12.12 0.15
N GLY A 137 -10.73 -12.27 -0.75
CA GLY A 137 -12.16 -12.27 -0.43
C GLY A 137 -12.79 -10.90 -0.23
N SER A 138 -12.01 -9.83 -0.06
CA SER A 138 -12.44 -8.43 0.04
C SER A 138 -13.33 -8.08 1.26
N TYR A 139 -13.41 -8.92 2.28
CA TYR A 139 -14.25 -8.71 3.45
C TYR A 139 -13.50 -8.67 4.79
N GLY A 140 -12.18 -8.64 4.75
CA GLY A 140 -11.33 -8.59 5.95
C GLY A 140 -11.21 -9.94 6.66
N GLU A 141 -11.21 -11.04 5.91
CA GLU A 141 -11.13 -12.41 6.43
C GLU A 141 -9.90 -12.63 7.30
N GLU A 142 -8.80 -11.97 7.02
CA GLU A 142 -7.57 -12.03 7.83
C GLU A 142 -7.79 -11.61 9.29
N PHE A 143 -8.79 -10.75 9.54
CA PHE A 143 -9.16 -10.30 10.89
C PHE A 143 -10.27 -11.14 11.53
N LEU A 144 -11.03 -11.86 10.71
CA LEU A 144 -12.23 -12.58 11.15
C LEU A 144 -12.09 -14.09 11.05
N SER A 145 -10.91 -14.59 10.72
CA SER A 145 -10.65 -16.03 10.69
C SER A 145 -10.71 -16.67 12.08
N GLY A 146 -10.80 -17.97 12.14
CA GLY A 146 -10.75 -18.72 13.40
C GLY A 146 -9.45 -18.50 14.18
N LYS A 147 -8.36 -18.10 13.52
CA LYS A 147 -7.06 -17.83 14.14
C LYS A 147 -6.96 -16.41 14.74
N THR A 148 -7.62 -15.44 14.14
CA THR A 148 -7.40 -14.01 14.42
C THR A 148 -8.60 -13.30 15.07
N SER A 149 -9.81 -13.84 14.95
CA SER A 149 -11.05 -13.19 15.45
C SER A 149 -11.03 -12.85 16.95
N TRP A 150 -10.23 -13.56 17.74
CA TRP A 150 -10.06 -13.27 19.17
C TRP A 150 -9.40 -11.89 19.42
N LEU A 151 -8.52 -11.42 18.52
CA LEU A 151 -7.90 -10.09 18.59
C LEU A 151 -8.97 -8.99 18.64
N ILE A 152 -9.95 -9.07 17.73
CA ILE A 152 -11.01 -8.06 17.59
C ILE A 152 -11.82 -7.91 18.87
N ARG A 153 -12.06 -9.02 19.58
CA ARG A 153 -12.79 -8.97 20.86
C ARG A 153 -12.08 -8.10 21.89
N TYR A 154 -10.76 -8.28 22.02
CA TYR A 154 -9.97 -7.47 22.97
C TYR A 154 -9.86 -6.02 22.51
N LEU A 155 -9.56 -5.78 21.23
CA LEU A 155 -9.47 -4.44 20.68
C LEU A 155 -10.75 -3.65 20.88
N ARG A 156 -11.89 -4.23 20.54
CA ARG A 156 -13.20 -3.56 20.70
C ARG A 156 -13.47 -3.19 22.14
N LYS A 157 -13.22 -4.11 23.08
CA LYS A 157 -13.43 -3.85 24.50
C LYS A 157 -12.48 -2.77 25.03
N SER A 158 -11.20 -2.84 24.68
CA SER A 158 -10.21 -1.85 25.11
C SER A 158 -10.47 -0.47 24.51
N SER A 159 -10.89 -0.40 23.25
CA SER A 159 -11.28 0.87 22.61
C SER A 159 -12.46 1.52 23.31
N GLN A 160 -13.48 0.75 23.65
CA GLN A 160 -14.64 1.28 24.39
C GLN A 160 -14.22 1.83 25.76
N ILE A 161 -13.39 1.08 26.49
CA ILE A 161 -12.88 1.51 27.79
C ILE A 161 -12.08 2.82 27.67
N LEU A 162 -11.20 2.93 26.66
CA LEU A 162 -10.41 4.15 26.48
C LEU A 162 -11.29 5.36 26.16
N VAL A 163 -12.28 5.19 25.29
CA VAL A 163 -13.24 6.26 24.96
C VAL A 163 -14.03 6.70 26.21
N ASP A 164 -14.51 5.74 26.99
CA ASP A 164 -15.23 6.03 28.22
C ASP A 164 -14.36 6.76 29.25
N LEU A 165 -13.09 6.37 29.38
CA LEU A 165 -12.15 7.05 30.28
C LEU A 165 -11.83 8.47 29.79
N ALA A 166 -11.56 8.65 28.51
CA ALA A 166 -11.31 9.97 27.94
C ALA A 166 -12.52 10.91 28.12
N GLY A 167 -13.74 10.37 27.97
CA GLY A 167 -14.97 11.12 28.22
C GLY A 167 -15.22 11.49 29.70
N ARG A 168 -14.68 10.70 30.64
CA ARG A 168 -14.79 11.01 32.09
C ARG A 168 -13.79 12.08 32.54
N PHE A 169 -12.68 12.23 31.84
CA PHE A 169 -11.57 13.10 32.24
C PHE A 169 -11.15 14.04 31.09
N PRO A 170 -12.07 14.86 30.53
CA PRO A 170 -11.82 15.64 29.33
C PRO A 170 -10.79 16.77 29.54
N ASP A 171 -10.77 17.35 30.75
CA ASP A 171 -9.93 18.51 31.08
C ASP A 171 -8.85 18.20 32.12
N ASP A 172 -8.56 16.93 32.34
CA ASP A 172 -7.57 16.53 33.33
C ASP A 172 -6.14 16.89 32.90
N THR A 173 -5.30 17.10 33.89
CA THR A 173 -3.89 17.47 33.70
C THR A 173 -2.98 16.55 34.53
N GLY A 174 -1.68 16.61 34.26
CA GLY A 174 -0.68 15.90 35.05
C GLY A 174 -0.64 14.39 34.79
N LEU A 175 -0.71 13.59 35.87
CA LEU A 175 -0.48 12.15 35.80
C LEU A 175 -1.57 11.42 35.01
N LYS A 176 -2.83 11.80 35.20
CA LYS A 176 -3.96 11.14 34.51
C LYS A 176 -3.87 11.29 32.99
N VAL A 177 -3.59 12.48 32.48
CA VAL A 177 -3.38 12.68 31.04
C VAL A 177 -2.23 11.84 30.52
N ARG A 178 -1.14 11.74 31.29
CA ARG A 178 0.01 10.90 30.91
C ARG A 178 -0.36 9.42 30.86
N LEU A 179 -1.15 8.94 31.80
CA LEU A 179 -1.65 7.57 31.82
C LEU A 179 -2.62 7.30 30.66
N LEU A 180 -3.58 8.20 30.40
CA LEU A 180 -4.49 8.08 29.25
C LEU A 180 -3.72 8.03 27.92
N ASN A 181 -2.72 8.90 27.77
CA ASN A 181 -1.88 8.90 26.56
C ASN A 181 -1.04 7.61 26.45
N LEU A 182 -0.54 7.06 27.56
CA LEU A 182 0.15 5.77 27.55
C LEU A 182 -0.80 4.65 27.15
N GLY A 183 -1.99 4.58 27.74
CA GLY A 183 -3.02 3.61 27.37
C GLY A 183 -3.43 3.72 25.90
N ALA A 184 -3.57 4.94 25.38
CA ALA A 184 -3.86 5.17 23.96
C ALA A 184 -2.75 4.63 23.05
N LYS A 185 -1.47 4.86 23.41
CA LYS A 185 -0.32 4.32 22.67
C LYS A 185 -0.31 2.80 22.64
N GLU A 186 -0.50 2.16 23.78
CA GLU A 186 -0.54 0.70 23.87
C GLU A 186 -1.70 0.11 23.05
N LEU A 187 -2.87 0.76 23.11
CA LEU A 187 -3.99 0.34 22.29
C LEU A 187 -3.73 0.53 20.79
N MET A 188 -3.11 1.63 20.39
CA MET A 188 -2.73 1.85 18.99
C MET A 188 -1.73 0.81 18.48
N LEU A 189 -0.75 0.42 19.32
CA LEU A 189 0.16 -0.68 19.01
C LEU A 189 -0.58 -2.00 18.82
N ALA A 190 -1.53 -2.31 19.73
CA ALA A 190 -2.34 -3.51 19.61
C ALA A 190 -3.25 -3.50 18.35
N GLN A 191 -3.63 -2.34 17.85
CA GLN A 191 -4.48 -2.18 16.65
C GLN A 191 -3.72 -2.36 15.33
N SER A 192 -2.41 -2.58 15.34
CA SER A 192 -1.66 -2.82 14.12
C SER A 192 -2.22 -4.02 13.34
N SER A 193 -2.50 -3.82 12.06
CA SER A 193 -2.98 -4.88 11.17
C SER A 193 -1.96 -5.99 10.96
N GLU A 194 -0.69 -5.71 11.21
CA GLU A 194 0.40 -6.68 11.01
C GLU A 194 0.26 -7.90 11.93
N TRP A 195 -0.28 -7.74 13.13
CA TRP A 195 -0.48 -8.87 14.04
C TRP A 195 -1.42 -9.92 13.44
N ALA A 196 -2.54 -9.48 12.86
CA ALA A 196 -3.48 -10.38 12.22
C ALA A 196 -2.86 -11.07 10.98
N LYS A 197 -2.13 -10.32 10.15
CA LYS A 197 -1.45 -10.84 8.96
C LYS A 197 -0.40 -11.89 9.33
N MET A 198 0.43 -11.61 10.33
CA MET A 198 1.47 -12.55 10.80
C MET A 198 0.86 -13.83 11.36
N ILE A 199 -0.21 -13.73 12.14
CA ILE A 199 -0.90 -14.89 12.71
C ILE A 199 -1.58 -15.72 11.61
N GLU A 200 -2.28 -15.06 10.67
CA GLU A 200 -2.98 -15.75 9.60
C GLU A 200 -2.01 -16.47 8.67
N SER A 201 -0.93 -15.81 8.26
CA SER A 201 0.11 -16.38 7.41
C SER A 201 1.03 -17.39 8.11
N ASN A 202 0.95 -17.48 9.43
CA ASN A 202 1.87 -18.26 10.28
C ASN A 202 3.34 -17.85 10.14
N VAL A 203 3.59 -16.58 9.79
CA VAL A 203 4.92 -15.99 9.73
C VAL A 203 5.12 -15.13 10.97
N TYR A 204 6.05 -15.50 11.84
CA TYR A 204 6.27 -14.86 13.15
C TYR A 204 5.02 -14.80 14.04
N SER A 205 4.11 -15.77 13.96
CA SER A 205 2.83 -15.78 14.68
C SER A 205 2.99 -15.70 16.19
N GLU A 206 3.94 -16.40 16.78
CA GLU A 206 4.22 -16.36 18.23
C GLU A 206 4.65 -14.97 18.69
N TYR A 207 5.48 -14.29 17.90
CA TYR A 207 5.90 -12.91 18.18
C TYR A 207 4.72 -11.96 18.12
N ALA A 208 3.88 -12.08 17.09
CA ALA A 208 2.69 -11.25 16.91
C ALA A 208 1.70 -11.43 18.05
N GLU A 209 1.40 -12.69 18.42
CA GLU A 209 0.53 -12.98 19.56
C GLU A 209 1.07 -12.42 20.88
N LYS A 210 2.35 -12.61 21.14
CA LYS A 210 3.00 -12.12 22.35
C LYS A 210 2.91 -10.59 22.41
N THR A 211 3.33 -9.90 21.34
CA THR A 211 3.34 -8.43 21.30
C THR A 211 1.95 -7.85 21.46
N PHE A 212 0.95 -8.44 20.79
CA PHE A 212 -0.45 -8.04 20.98
C PHE A 212 -0.90 -8.21 22.43
N LYS A 213 -0.65 -9.38 23.03
CA LYS A 213 -1.01 -9.67 24.44
C LYS A 213 -0.32 -8.71 25.41
N ASP A 214 0.97 -8.45 25.20
CA ASP A 214 1.75 -7.53 26.03
C ASP A 214 1.18 -6.11 25.98
N SER A 215 0.81 -5.61 24.79
CA SER A 215 0.17 -4.29 24.63
C SER A 215 -1.21 -4.23 25.30
N ILE A 216 -2.04 -5.28 25.18
CA ILE A 216 -3.34 -5.33 25.88
C ILE A 216 -3.16 -5.38 27.41
N ILE A 217 -2.18 -6.11 27.90
CA ILE A 217 -1.87 -6.15 29.33
C ILE A 217 -1.38 -4.78 29.81
N ALA A 218 -0.47 -4.14 29.06
CA ALA A 218 0.00 -2.79 29.37
C ALA A 218 -1.14 -1.77 29.43
N PHE A 219 -2.06 -1.82 28.46
CA PHE A 219 -3.29 -1.02 28.46
C PHE A 219 -4.15 -1.30 29.70
N THR A 220 -4.33 -2.56 30.08
CA THR A 220 -5.14 -2.94 31.25
C THR A 220 -4.51 -2.42 32.55
N ASN A 221 -3.20 -2.49 32.69
CA ASN A 221 -2.48 -1.95 33.84
C ASN A 221 -2.67 -0.43 33.98
N VAL A 222 -2.73 0.30 32.87
CA VAL A 222 -3.05 1.73 32.86
C VAL A 222 -4.50 2.00 33.29
N PHE A 223 -5.43 1.14 32.89
CA PHE A 223 -6.83 1.25 33.27
C PHE A 223 -7.05 1.00 34.77
N ASP A 224 -6.30 0.06 35.34
CA ASP A 224 -6.42 -0.33 36.77
C ASP A 224 -5.69 0.65 37.70
N ALA A 225 -4.85 1.56 37.17
CA ALA A 225 -4.08 2.55 37.93
C ALA A 225 -4.86 3.87 38.17
#